data_d68c2e136c6d6be9d2ef5e68f7a34f54
#
_entry.id   d68c2e136c6d6be9d2ef5e68f7a34f54
#
_cell.length_a   1.000
_cell.length_b   1.000
_cell.length_c   1.000
_cell.angle_alpha   90.00
_cell.angle_beta   90.00
_cell.angle_gamma   90.00
#
_symmetry.space_group_name_H-M   'P 1'
#
loop_
_entity.id
_entity.type
_entity.pdbx_description
1 polymer ?
#
loop_
_entity_poly.entity_id
_entity_poly.type
_entity_poly.pdbx_seq_one_letter_code
_entity_poly.pdbx_strand_id
1 'polypeptide(L)'
;IQSQLERCKEILERLRSNNLSDKSNEFINQLNFIRLINEIVSPYDDNKIKFHISFDDYFERDKVVIPRSAELVHSLTNIVDNAFKYAANSVEISLKNEHENIVIEIVDDGPGFASEIYPFLGEPYLRNNRDKNKEGLGLGLFISKNLLAKSLGEIKFLYRKNKGGCVQVILTKRALGLQDE
;
A
#
# COMPACT_ATOMS: atom_id res chain seq x y z
N ILE A 1 -11.06 -9.74 20.56
CA ILE A 1 -9.61 -9.51 20.81
C ILE A 1 -8.81 -10.76 20.45
N GLN A 2 -9.20 -11.98 20.90
CA GLN A 2 -8.48 -13.22 20.58
C GLN A 2 -8.44 -13.51 19.08
N SER A 3 -9.56 -13.38 18.34
CA SER A 3 -9.62 -13.67 16.90
C SER A 3 -8.74 -12.74 16.04
N GLN A 4 -8.48 -11.52 16.50
CA GLN A 4 -7.66 -10.57 15.78
C GLN A 4 -6.16 -10.76 16.07
N LEU A 5 -5.83 -11.22 17.26
CA LEU A 5 -4.46 -11.64 17.60
C LEU A 5 -4.07 -12.91 16.84
N GLU A 6 -5.00 -13.86 16.70
CA GLU A 6 -4.82 -15.05 15.87
C GLU A 6 -4.62 -14.70 14.41
N ARG A 7 -5.41 -13.76 13.87
CA ARG A 7 -5.25 -13.29 12.48
C ARG A 7 -3.92 -12.58 12.26
N CYS A 8 -3.45 -11.78 13.22
CA CYS A 8 -2.13 -11.17 13.17
C CYS A 8 -1.00 -12.22 13.23
N LYS A 9 -1.17 -13.24 14.07
CA LYS A 9 -0.25 -14.38 14.17
C LYS A 9 -0.22 -15.20 12.89
N GLU A 10 -1.37 -15.51 12.30
CA GLU A 10 -1.46 -16.18 10.99
C GLU A 10 -0.77 -15.40 9.88
N ILE A 11 -0.92 -14.07 9.83
CA ILE A 11 -0.23 -13.22 8.84
C ILE A 11 1.28 -13.30 9.05
N LEU A 12 1.76 -13.22 10.28
CA LEU A 12 3.18 -13.32 10.61
C LEU A 12 3.73 -14.74 10.32
N GLU A 13 2.97 -15.79 10.57
CA GLU A 13 3.37 -17.16 10.27
C GLU A 13 3.39 -17.43 8.75
N ARG A 14 2.44 -16.90 7.98
CA ARG A 14 2.45 -16.96 6.50
C ARG A 14 3.64 -16.20 5.91
N LEU A 15 3.99 -15.04 6.46
CA LEU A 15 5.19 -14.30 6.06
C LEU A 15 6.48 -15.08 6.36
N ARG A 16 6.51 -15.83 7.46
CA ARG A 16 7.65 -16.66 7.85
C ARG A 16 7.77 -17.94 7.01
N SER A 17 6.67 -18.58 6.65
CA SER A 17 6.69 -19.82 5.87
C SER A 17 7.04 -19.60 4.39
N ASN A 18 6.68 -18.44 3.82
CA ASN A 18 7.05 -18.08 2.45
C ASN A 18 8.55 -17.82 2.25
N ASN A 19 9.30 -17.59 3.34
CA ASN A 19 10.76 -17.39 3.28
C ASN A 19 11.57 -18.70 3.29
N LEU A 20 10.93 -19.86 3.35
CA LEU A 20 11.63 -21.15 3.53
C LEU A 20 11.49 -22.12 2.35
N SER A 21 10.78 -21.78 1.26
CA SER A 21 10.63 -22.68 0.12
C SER A 21 11.08 -22.05 -1.20
N ASP A 22 12.15 -22.60 -1.71
CA ASP A 22 12.53 -22.84 -3.08
C ASP A 22 13.14 -21.74 -3.95
N LYS A 23 14.45 -21.91 -4.12
CA LYS A 23 15.24 -21.33 -5.22
C LYS A 23 14.86 -21.85 -6.64
N SER A 24 13.81 -22.65 -6.77
CA SER A 24 13.43 -23.26 -8.07
C SER A 24 12.25 -22.58 -8.78
N ASN A 25 11.70 -21.49 -8.24
CA ASN A 25 10.53 -20.81 -8.80
C ASN A 25 10.75 -19.34 -9.19
N GLU A 26 11.97 -18.95 -9.55
CA GLU A 26 12.27 -17.54 -9.90
C GLU A 26 11.42 -17.01 -11.07
N PHE A 27 11.00 -17.85 -12.00
CA PHE A 27 10.16 -17.44 -13.13
C PHE A 27 8.66 -17.32 -12.83
N ILE A 28 8.17 -17.88 -11.73
CA ILE A 28 6.73 -17.88 -11.38
C ILE A 28 6.36 -16.67 -10.49
N ASN A 29 7.35 -16.00 -9.92
CA ASN A 29 7.16 -14.91 -8.96
C ASN A 29 7.33 -13.49 -9.53
N GLN A 30 7.36 -13.35 -10.85
CA GLN A 30 7.40 -12.03 -11.47
C GLN A 30 5.99 -11.59 -11.85
N LEU A 31 5.66 -10.35 -11.56
CA LEU A 31 4.35 -9.76 -11.81
C LEU A 31 4.51 -8.39 -12.46
N ASN A 32 3.73 -8.12 -13.49
CA ASN A 32 3.61 -6.76 -14.02
C ASN A 32 3.05 -5.84 -12.94
N PHE A 33 3.67 -4.67 -12.77
CA PHE A 33 3.36 -3.78 -11.65
C PHE A 33 1.93 -3.20 -11.73
N ILE A 34 1.47 -2.82 -12.92
CA ILE A 34 0.08 -2.34 -13.12
C ILE A 34 -0.91 -3.46 -12.79
N ARG A 35 -0.60 -4.69 -13.20
CA ARG A 35 -1.43 -5.85 -12.89
C ARG A 35 -1.53 -6.09 -11.38
N LEU A 36 -0.44 -5.92 -10.64
CA LEU A 36 -0.46 -5.99 -9.17
C LEU A 36 -1.41 -4.96 -8.56
N ILE A 37 -1.35 -3.69 -9.01
CA ILE A 37 -2.25 -2.65 -8.52
C ILE A 37 -3.72 -3.00 -8.83
N ASN A 38 -4.01 -3.46 -10.04
CA ASN A 38 -5.37 -3.87 -10.40
C ASN A 38 -5.86 -5.06 -9.55
N GLU A 39 -4.99 -6.04 -9.27
CA GLU A 39 -5.31 -7.19 -8.39
C GLU A 39 -5.64 -6.72 -6.96
N ILE A 40 -4.90 -5.75 -6.43
CA ILE A 40 -5.14 -5.19 -5.09
C ILE A 40 -6.46 -4.41 -5.04
N VAL A 41 -6.81 -3.67 -6.08
CA VAL A 41 -8.02 -2.84 -6.13
C VAL A 41 -9.28 -3.65 -6.43
N SER A 42 -9.16 -4.74 -7.18
CA SER A 42 -10.31 -5.55 -7.63
C SER A 42 -11.33 -5.94 -6.54
N PRO A 43 -10.94 -6.29 -5.29
CA PRO A 43 -11.92 -6.61 -4.25
C PRO A 43 -12.82 -5.45 -3.80
N TYR A 44 -12.46 -4.21 -4.15
CA TYR A 44 -13.19 -3.00 -3.73
C TYR A 44 -14.11 -2.43 -4.83
N ASP A 45 -14.22 -3.11 -5.95
CA ASP A 45 -15.08 -2.68 -7.09
C ASP A 45 -16.56 -2.99 -6.81
N ASP A 46 -17.15 -2.28 -5.83
CA ASP A 46 -18.53 -2.43 -5.36
C ASP A 46 -19.49 -1.32 -5.84
N ASN A 47 -19.05 -0.50 -6.79
CA ASN A 47 -19.75 0.66 -7.35
C ASN A 47 -20.01 1.84 -6.39
N LYS A 48 -19.61 1.77 -5.13
CA LYS A 48 -19.76 2.88 -4.18
C LYS A 48 -18.58 3.84 -4.25
N ILE A 49 -17.36 3.31 -4.24
CA ILE A 49 -16.13 4.09 -4.34
C ILE A 49 -15.48 3.80 -5.68
N LYS A 50 -15.19 4.85 -6.45
CA LYS A 50 -14.54 4.74 -7.74
C LYS A 50 -13.03 4.78 -7.60
N PHE A 51 -12.35 3.81 -8.21
CA PHE A 51 -10.90 3.82 -8.31
C PHE A 51 -10.46 4.40 -9.65
N HIS A 52 -9.55 5.38 -9.60
CA HIS A 52 -8.92 5.97 -10.78
C HIS A 52 -7.43 5.65 -10.73
N ILE A 53 -6.97 4.78 -11.64
CA ILE A 53 -5.57 4.39 -11.71
C ILE A 53 -4.95 5.12 -12.89
N SER A 54 -3.83 5.81 -12.65
CA SER A 54 -3.03 6.49 -13.66
C SER A 54 -1.55 6.11 -13.51
N PHE A 55 -0.82 6.15 -14.60
CA PHE A 55 0.61 5.85 -14.62
C PHE A 55 1.29 6.66 -15.73
N ASP A 56 2.57 6.92 -15.58
CA ASP A 56 3.37 7.57 -16.61
C ASP A 56 3.82 6.60 -17.72
N ASP A 57 4.42 7.13 -18.77
CA ASP A 57 4.84 6.39 -19.98
C ASP A 57 5.82 5.24 -19.67
N TYR A 58 6.54 5.30 -18.54
CA TYR A 58 7.44 4.23 -18.11
C TYR A 58 6.71 2.90 -17.91
N PHE A 59 5.46 2.97 -17.45
CA PHE A 59 4.63 1.79 -17.17
C PHE A 59 3.81 1.33 -18.38
N GLU A 60 3.64 2.16 -19.44
CA GLU A 60 2.80 1.86 -20.59
C GLU A 60 3.25 0.62 -21.37
N ARG A 61 4.51 0.24 -21.29
CA ARG A 61 5.09 -0.82 -22.12
C ARG A 61 4.90 -2.23 -21.57
N ASP A 62 4.08 -2.46 -20.57
CA ASP A 62 3.91 -3.77 -19.91
C ASP A 62 5.23 -4.42 -19.40
N LYS A 63 6.32 -3.67 -19.40
CA LYS A 63 7.66 -4.19 -19.13
C LYS A 63 8.12 -4.03 -17.70
N VAL A 64 7.40 -3.26 -16.90
CA VAL A 64 7.76 -3.09 -15.49
C VAL A 64 7.31 -4.32 -14.73
N VAL A 65 8.19 -5.29 -14.68
CA VAL A 65 8.00 -6.58 -14.01
C VAL A 65 8.79 -6.58 -12.72
N ILE A 66 8.14 -6.87 -11.63
CA ILE A 66 8.72 -6.87 -10.28
C ILE A 66 8.55 -8.23 -9.61
N PRO A 67 9.41 -8.60 -8.66
CA PRO A 67 9.18 -9.75 -7.83
C PRO A 67 7.88 -9.58 -7.02
N ARG A 68 7.08 -10.63 -6.93
CA ARG A 68 5.90 -10.65 -6.05
C ARG A 68 6.37 -10.77 -4.60
N SER A 69 6.51 -9.66 -3.92
CA SER A 69 6.84 -9.61 -2.50
C SER A 69 5.57 -9.59 -1.66
N ALA A 70 5.48 -10.48 -0.66
CA ALA A 70 4.37 -10.49 0.28
C ALA A 70 4.30 -9.18 1.08
N GLU A 71 5.45 -8.60 1.41
CA GLU A 71 5.58 -7.32 2.11
C GLU A 71 4.98 -6.18 1.29
N LEU A 72 5.27 -6.14 -0.02
CA LEU A 72 4.72 -5.13 -0.92
C LEU A 72 3.20 -5.27 -1.06
N VAL A 73 2.72 -6.50 -1.33
CA VAL A 73 1.28 -6.79 -1.46
C VAL A 73 0.54 -6.39 -0.20
N HIS A 74 0.99 -6.84 0.98
CA HIS A 74 0.34 -6.50 2.25
C HIS A 74 0.37 -5.01 2.56
N SER A 75 1.49 -4.34 2.28
CA SER A 75 1.61 -2.91 2.52
C SER A 75 0.67 -2.11 1.65
N LEU A 76 0.64 -2.38 0.35
CA LEU A 76 -0.27 -1.69 -0.58
C LEU A 76 -1.73 -2.01 -0.28
N THR A 77 -2.07 -3.27 0.03
CA THR A 77 -3.44 -3.64 0.44
C THR A 77 -3.90 -2.87 1.67
N ASN A 78 -3.08 -2.77 2.71
CA ASN A 78 -3.43 -2.00 3.91
C ASN A 78 -3.64 -0.51 3.62
N ILE A 79 -2.85 0.09 2.72
CA ILE A 79 -2.96 1.50 2.36
C ILE A 79 -4.22 1.73 1.53
N VAL A 80 -4.50 0.86 0.54
CA VAL A 80 -5.71 0.92 -0.30
C VAL A 80 -6.96 0.69 0.55
N ASP A 81 -6.93 -0.28 1.47
CA ASP A 81 -8.02 -0.56 2.42
C ASP A 81 -8.34 0.67 3.28
N ASN A 82 -7.30 1.36 3.74
CA ASN A 82 -7.46 2.58 4.49
C ASN A 82 -8.06 3.71 3.63
N ALA A 83 -7.56 3.91 2.42
CA ALA A 83 -8.10 4.90 1.48
C ALA A 83 -9.56 4.62 1.15
N PHE A 84 -9.92 3.36 0.80
CA PHE A 84 -11.31 2.94 0.56
C PHE A 84 -12.22 3.21 1.75
N LYS A 85 -11.76 2.88 2.96
CA LYS A 85 -12.54 3.06 4.20
C LYS A 85 -12.87 4.52 4.49
N TYR A 86 -11.99 5.45 4.12
CA TYR A 86 -12.17 6.88 4.43
C TYR A 86 -12.63 7.72 3.24
N ALA A 87 -12.55 7.21 2.02
CA ALA A 87 -13.06 7.87 0.84
C ALA A 87 -14.55 8.22 0.97
N ALA A 88 -14.93 9.35 0.38
CA ALA A 88 -16.33 9.75 0.23
C ALA A 88 -16.94 9.14 -1.05
N ASN A 89 -16.22 9.22 -2.18
CA ASN A 89 -16.68 8.77 -3.49
C ASN A 89 -15.57 8.13 -4.34
N SER A 90 -14.30 8.52 -4.15
CA SER A 90 -13.23 8.09 -5.03
C SER A 90 -11.87 7.93 -4.34
N VAL A 91 -11.06 7.04 -4.91
CA VAL A 91 -9.64 6.86 -4.60
C VAL A 91 -8.85 6.98 -5.89
N GLU A 92 -7.85 7.85 -5.90
CA GLU A 92 -6.90 8.01 -7.00
C GLU A 92 -5.60 7.28 -6.66
N ILE A 93 -5.10 6.47 -7.58
CA ILE A 93 -3.81 5.79 -7.46
C ILE A 93 -2.96 6.21 -8.66
N SER A 94 -1.82 6.83 -8.42
CA SER A 94 -0.89 7.19 -9.48
C SER A 94 0.47 6.54 -9.29
N LEU A 95 1.04 6.01 -10.38
CA LEU A 95 2.36 5.43 -10.44
C LEU A 95 3.26 6.33 -11.27
N LYS A 96 4.42 6.69 -10.71
CA LYS A 96 5.40 7.56 -11.36
C LYS A 96 6.79 6.97 -11.27
N ASN A 97 7.53 7.12 -12.34
CA ASN A 97 8.95 6.81 -12.38
C ASN A 97 9.76 8.07 -12.05
N GLU A 98 10.37 8.12 -10.88
CA GLU A 98 11.15 9.26 -10.41
C GLU A 98 12.61 8.85 -10.19
N HIS A 99 13.46 9.05 -11.19
CA HIS A 99 14.89 8.70 -11.16
C HIS A 99 15.11 7.23 -10.72
N GLU A 100 15.70 7.03 -9.55
CA GLU A 100 15.96 5.70 -8.97
C GLU A 100 14.77 5.09 -8.23
N ASN A 101 13.62 5.79 -8.21
CA ASN A 101 12.47 5.37 -7.43
C ASN A 101 11.23 5.16 -8.31
N ILE A 102 10.39 4.26 -7.86
CA ILE A 102 8.99 4.19 -8.25
C ILE A 102 8.17 4.81 -7.13
N VAL A 103 7.36 5.79 -7.47
CA VAL A 103 6.49 6.48 -6.53
C VAL A 103 5.04 6.10 -6.79
N ILE A 104 4.38 5.56 -5.77
CA ILE A 104 2.95 5.26 -5.78
C ILE A 104 2.27 6.25 -4.86
N GLU A 105 1.37 7.06 -5.39
CA GLU A 105 0.57 7.98 -4.61
C GLU A 105 -0.87 7.49 -4.56
N ILE A 106 -1.41 7.33 -3.35
CA ILE A 106 -2.77 6.88 -3.09
C ILE A 106 -3.49 8.00 -2.36
N VAL A 107 -4.56 8.52 -2.96
CA VAL A 107 -5.31 9.69 -2.49
C VAL A 107 -6.79 9.33 -2.41
N ASP A 108 -7.40 9.52 -1.25
CA ASP A 108 -8.85 9.48 -1.09
C ASP A 108 -9.46 10.89 -1.13
N ASP A 109 -10.76 10.98 -1.41
CA ASP A 109 -11.53 12.22 -1.38
C ASP A 109 -12.30 12.42 -0.04
N GLY A 110 -11.86 11.74 1.00
CA GLY A 110 -12.47 11.79 2.33
C GLY A 110 -12.05 13.01 3.14
N PRO A 111 -12.25 12.99 4.46
CA PRO A 111 -11.93 14.11 5.34
C PRO A 111 -10.42 14.35 5.54
N GLY A 112 -9.57 13.43 5.07
CA GLY A 112 -8.13 13.48 5.29
C GLY A 112 -7.72 13.15 6.73
N PHE A 113 -6.44 13.28 7.00
CA PHE A 113 -5.89 13.09 8.33
C PHE A 113 -6.12 14.34 9.18
N ALA A 114 -6.61 14.16 10.40
CA ALA A 114 -6.74 15.27 11.34
C ALA A 114 -5.36 15.83 11.74
N SER A 115 -5.26 17.15 11.89
CA SER A 115 -3.99 17.82 12.19
C SER A 115 -3.33 17.29 13.46
N GLU A 116 -4.13 16.91 14.44
CA GLU A 116 -3.68 16.43 15.75
C GLU A 116 -3.01 15.05 15.67
N ILE A 117 -3.43 14.21 14.72
CA ILE A 117 -2.86 12.86 14.55
C ILE A 117 -1.76 12.80 13.49
N TYR A 118 -1.64 13.86 12.70
CA TYR A 118 -0.70 13.89 11.57
C TYR A 118 0.75 13.56 11.96
N PRO A 119 1.31 14.10 13.05
CA PRO A 119 2.68 13.79 13.48
C PRO A 119 2.89 12.33 13.89
N PHE A 120 1.79 11.61 14.16
CA PHE A 120 1.81 10.23 14.67
C PHE A 120 1.39 9.22 13.60
N LEU A 121 1.15 9.65 12.35
CA LEU A 121 0.77 8.73 11.29
C LEU A 121 1.85 7.64 11.08
N GLY A 122 1.40 6.40 11.04
CA GLY A 122 2.28 5.25 11.01
C GLY A 122 2.80 4.77 12.36
N GLU A 123 2.32 5.36 13.48
CA GLU A 123 2.51 4.79 14.82
C GLU A 123 1.41 3.76 15.13
N PRO A 124 1.71 2.74 15.98
CA PRO A 124 0.75 1.70 16.29
C PRO A 124 -0.44 2.23 17.11
N TYR A 125 -1.61 1.60 16.91
CA TYR A 125 -2.86 1.90 17.62
C TYR A 125 -3.38 3.34 17.44
N LEU A 126 -2.90 4.05 16.41
CA LEU A 126 -3.39 5.40 16.13
C LEU A 126 -4.80 5.32 15.57
N ARG A 127 -5.74 5.93 16.29
CA ARG A 127 -7.14 6.07 15.89
C ARG A 127 -7.59 7.51 16.07
N ASN A 128 -8.33 8.02 15.11
CA ASN A 128 -8.99 9.30 15.30
C ASN A 128 -10.20 9.13 16.25
N ASN A 129 -10.35 10.01 17.23
CA ASN A 129 -11.51 10.00 18.14
C ASN A 129 -12.87 10.15 17.41
N ARG A 130 -12.84 10.67 16.18
CA ARG A 130 -14.03 10.78 15.31
C ARG A 130 -14.47 9.43 14.71
N ASP A 131 -13.63 8.41 14.78
CA ASP A 131 -13.82 7.11 14.10
C ASP A 131 -14.26 5.99 15.04
N LYS A 132 -14.87 6.32 16.19
CA LYS A 132 -15.29 5.33 17.19
C LYS A 132 -16.17 4.20 16.64
N ASN A 133 -16.84 4.43 15.53
CA ASN A 133 -17.74 3.47 14.86
C ASN A 133 -17.08 2.74 13.68
N LYS A 134 -15.82 3.06 13.29
CA LYS A 134 -15.13 2.36 12.21
C LYS A 134 -14.26 1.25 12.78
N GLU A 135 -14.42 0.04 12.27
CA GLU A 135 -13.65 -1.13 12.68
C GLU A 135 -12.16 -0.99 12.32
N GLY A 136 -11.30 -1.47 13.19
CA GLY A 136 -9.86 -1.57 12.98
C GLY A 136 -9.04 -1.17 14.19
N LEU A 137 -7.87 -1.79 14.36
CA LEU A 137 -6.97 -1.58 15.50
C LEU A 137 -6.02 -0.37 15.32
N GLY A 138 -6.04 0.31 14.19
CA GLY A 138 -5.06 1.38 13.89
C GLY A 138 -3.65 0.85 13.66
N LEU A 139 -3.51 -0.38 13.16
CA LEU A 139 -2.23 -1.03 12.92
C LEU A 139 -1.82 -1.08 11.44
N GLY A 140 -2.75 -0.88 10.50
CA GLY A 140 -2.49 -1.08 9.07
C GLY A 140 -1.33 -0.23 8.55
N LEU A 141 -1.36 1.08 8.74
CA LEU A 141 -0.30 1.99 8.30
C LEU A 141 1.03 1.76 9.04
N PHE A 142 0.98 1.41 10.33
CA PHE A 142 2.17 1.02 11.10
C PHE A 142 2.83 -0.24 10.52
N ILE A 143 2.05 -1.27 10.22
CA ILE A 143 2.55 -2.52 9.63
C ILE A 143 3.16 -2.22 8.25
N SER A 144 2.46 -1.47 7.40
CA SER A 144 2.95 -1.09 6.07
C SER A 144 4.26 -0.32 6.13
N LYS A 145 4.37 0.68 7.01
CA LYS A 145 5.60 1.45 7.25
C LYS A 145 6.77 0.54 7.61
N ASN A 146 6.56 -0.41 8.52
CA ASN A 146 7.62 -1.32 8.96
C ASN A 146 8.00 -2.36 7.90
N LEU A 147 7.05 -2.88 7.15
CA LEU A 147 7.32 -3.84 6.08
C LEU A 147 8.13 -3.20 4.95
N LEU A 148 7.73 -2.02 4.50
CA LEU A 148 8.42 -1.31 3.42
C LEU A 148 9.81 -0.82 3.84
N ALA A 149 9.96 -0.29 5.05
CA ALA A 149 11.25 0.19 5.56
C ALA A 149 12.33 -0.89 5.67
N LYS A 150 11.95 -2.16 5.76
CA LYS A 150 12.93 -3.25 5.90
C LYS A 150 13.70 -3.57 4.62
N SER A 151 13.08 -3.42 3.45
CA SER A 151 13.68 -3.95 2.22
C SER A 151 13.30 -3.22 0.93
N LEU A 152 12.22 -2.44 0.92
CA LEU A 152 11.65 -1.94 -0.33
C LEU A 152 11.69 -0.42 -0.49
N GLY A 153 11.51 0.33 0.58
CA GLY A 153 11.41 1.78 0.51
C GLY A 153 10.77 2.42 1.74
N GLU A 154 10.05 3.51 1.53
CA GLU A 154 9.46 4.30 2.61
C GLU A 154 8.02 4.70 2.32
N ILE A 155 7.29 5.07 3.39
CA ILE A 155 5.96 5.70 3.30
C ILE A 155 6.08 7.14 3.76
N LYS A 156 5.45 8.05 3.00
CA LYS A 156 5.22 9.43 3.39
C LYS A 156 3.74 9.73 3.46
N PHE A 157 3.34 10.47 4.48
CA PHE A 157 2.00 11.00 4.60
C PHE A 157 2.02 12.46 4.18
N LEU A 158 1.23 12.82 3.17
CA LEU A 158 1.24 14.16 2.62
C LEU A 158 0.00 14.93 3.07
N TYR A 159 0.23 16.11 3.65
CA TYR A 159 -0.87 17.02 3.97
C TYR A 159 -1.32 17.75 2.70
N ARG A 160 -2.60 17.61 2.38
CA ARG A 160 -3.23 18.35 1.27
C ARG A 160 -4.42 19.14 1.81
N LYS A 161 -4.32 20.48 1.76
CA LYS A 161 -5.41 21.34 2.21
C LYS A 161 -6.67 21.09 1.37
N ASN A 162 -7.79 20.81 2.04
CA ASN A 162 -9.09 20.53 1.42
C ASN A 162 -9.12 19.33 0.45
N LYS A 163 -8.20 18.39 0.61
CA LYS A 163 -8.21 17.09 -0.08
C LYS A 163 -8.14 16.00 0.98
N GLY A 164 -8.58 14.81 0.62
CA GLY A 164 -8.58 13.64 1.52
C GLY A 164 -7.20 13.21 1.99
N GLY A 165 -7.10 12.01 2.53
CA GLY A 165 -5.82 11.43 2.91
C GLY A 165 -4.95 11.21 1.69
N CYS A 166 -3.64 11.42 1.85
CA CYS A 166 -2.67 11.18 0.80
C CYS A 166 -1.49 10.39 1.39
N VAL A 167 -1.29 9.20 0.87
CA VAL A 167 -0.17 8.32 1.23
C VAL A 167 0.70 8.12 0.00
N GLN A 168 1.98 8.39 0.14
CA GLN A 168 2.98 8.17 -0.89
C GLN A 168 3.90 7.02 -0.46
N VAL A 169 4.01 6.01 -1.31
CA VAL A 169 4.94 4.89 -1.18
C VAL A 169 6.07 5.10 -2.17
N ILE A 170 7.30 5.16 -1.67
CA ILE A 170 8.51 5.37 -2.46
C ILE A 170 9.30 4.07 -2.42
N LEU A 171 9.45 3.41 -3.56
CA LEU A 171 10.16 2.15 -3.70
C LEU A 171 11.42 2.37 -4.54
N THR A 172 12.56 1.90 -4.07
CA THR A 172 13.78 1.98 -4.89
C THR A 172 13.72 0.95 -6.03
N LYS A 173 14.06 1.34 -7.25
CA LYS A 173 14.14 0.43 -8.40
C LYS A 173 15.03 -0.77 -8.11
N ARG A 174 16.17 -0.53 -7.45
CA ARG A 174 17.10 -1.58 -7.02
C ARG A 174 16.43 -2.65 -6.15
N ALA A 175 15.59 -2.24 -5.18
CA ALA A 175 14.88 -3.19 -4.32
C ALA A 175 13.79 -3.98 -5.07
N LEU A 176 13.29 -3.41 -6.17
CA LEU A 176 12.32 -4.06 -7.07
C LEU A 176 13.00 -4.90 -8.17
N GLY A 177 14.34 -4.97 -8.21
CA GLY A 177 15.07 -5.66 -9.26
C GLY A 177 15.01 -4.98 -10.62
N LEU A 178 14.61 -3.71 -10.68
CA LEU A 178 14.55 -2.91 -11.90
C LEU A 178 15.93 -2.26 -12.12
N GLN A 179 16.40 -2.29 -13.37
CA GLN A 179 17.65 -1.61 -13.75
C GLN A 179 17.34 -0.16 -14.11
N ASP A 180 18.29 0.73 -13.81
CA ASP A 180 18.27 2.09 -14.35
C ASP A 180 18.60 2.02 -15.84
N GLU A 181 17.74 2.58 -16.69
CA GLU A 181 18.01 2.82 -18.12
C GLU A 181 18.76 4.15 -18.29
#